data_ec47862b262173b7eea5fba2138f998d
#
_entry.id   ec47862b262173b7eea5fba2138f998d
#
_cell.length_a   1.000
_cell.length_b   1.000
_cell.length_c   1.000
_cell.angle_alpha   90.00
_cell.angle_beta   90.00
_cell.angle_gamma   90.00
#
_symmetry.space_group_name_H-M   'P 1'
#
loop_
_entity.id
_entity.type
_entity.pdbx_description
1 polymer ?
#
loop_
_entity_poly.entity_id
_entity_poly.type
_entity_poly.pdbx_seq_one_letter_code
_entity_poly.pdbx_strand_id
1 'polypeptide(L)'
;MSEERRVHLSRSAPDAYTTLDAFSKTVGRIAKDAGIDDRFKELVQIHASQLNGCAFCVRVHVDRAVAAGLDADVIAQLPTWRESGVFTDRERAGLELAEAFTFIHDGGVADEVYDHVGGVLSEDEYVALSWILVSINAFNRVAIAGRYPVPPRKPAST
;
A
#
# COMPACT_ATOMS: atom_id res chain seq x y z
N MET A 1 7.92 -13.76 22.26
CA MET A 1 9.32 -13.35 21.98
C MET A 1 9.37 -11.83 22.16
N SER A 2 10.27 -11.35 23.00
CA SER A 2 10.38 -9.92 23.30
C SER A 2 10.85 -9.12 22.07
N GLU A 3 10.27 -7.94 21.86
CA GLU A 3 10.65 -6.96 20.84
C GLU A 3 12.16 -6.61 20.89
N GLU A 4 12.78 -6.73 22.05
CA GLU A 4 14.19 -6.41 22.34
C GLU A 4 15.21 -7.27 21.57
N ARG A 5 14.78 -8.39 20.94
CA ARG A 5 15.70 -9.30 20.22
C ARG A 5 15.89 -8.95 18.74
N ARG A 6 15.17 -7.98 18.20
CA ARG A 6 15.26 -7.63 16.78
C ARG A 6 15.95 -6.29 16.58
N VAL A 7 16.84 -6.27 15.61
CA VAL A 7 17.45 -5.01 15.17
C VAL A 7 16.37 -4.13 14.56
N HIS A 8 16.24 -2.92 15.04
CA HIS A 8 15.29 -1.95 14.55
C HIS A 8 15.89 -1.15 13.40
N LEU A 9 15.63 -1.55 12.14
CA LEU A 9 16.30 -1.02 10.95
C LEU A 9 16.27 0.51 10.85
N SER A 10 15.12 1.14 11.15
CA SER A 10 15.01 2.60 11.07
C SER A 10 15.81 3.35 12.14
N ARG A 11 16.07 2.72 13.30
CA ARG A 11 16.91 3.31 14.37
C ARG A 11 18.40 3.03 14.15
N SER A 12 18.71 1.85 13.60
CA SER A 12 20.10 1.43 13.39
C SER A 12 20.72 2.06 12.14
N ALA A 13 19.88 2.43 11.15
CA ALA A 13 20.30 3.14 9.94
C ALA A 13 19.31 4.27 9.63
N PRO A 14 19.29 5.36 10.45
CA PRO A 14 18.31 6.42 10.31
C PRO A 14 18.37 7.13 8.96
N ASP A 15 19.56 7.26 8.38
CA ASP A 15 19.73 7.91 7.06
C ASP A 15 19.06 7.12 5.93
N ALA A 16 19.16 5.77 5.96
CA ALA A 16 18.48 4.92 5.00
C ALA A 16 16.96 5.04 5.12
N TYR A 17 16.44 5.05 6.35
CA TYR A 17 15.01 5.21 6.57
C TYR A 17 14.50 6.60 6.16
N THR A 18 15.25 7.66 6.48
CA THR A 18 14.93 9.03 6.07
C THR A 18 14.90 9.17 4.54
N THR A 19 15.84 8.52 3.83
CA THR A 19 15.85 8.49 2.37
C THR A 19 14.64 7.74 1.80
N LEU A 20 14.25 6.61 2.41
CA LEU A 20 13.06 5.87 2.02
C LEU A 20 11.79 6.71 2.26
N ASP A 21 11.70 7.44 3.37
CA ASP A 21 10.59 8.35 3.64
C ASP A 21 10.54 9.50 2.61
N ALA A 22 11.67 10.09 2.25
CA ALA A 22 11.76 11.10 1.20
C ALA A 22 11.32 10.54 -0.17
N PHE A 23 11.71 9.31 -0.48
CA PHE A 23 11.24 8.59 -1.67
C PHE A 23 9.71 8.45 -1.67
N SER A 24 9.11 8.01 -0.57
CA SER A 24 7.66 7.84 -0.48
C SER A 24 6.90 9.16 -0.65
N LYS A 25 7.45 10.27 -0.17
CA LYS A 25 6.89 11.62 -0.38
C LYS A 25 6.94 12.04 -1.85
N THR A 26 8.03 11.71 -2.54
CA THR A 26 8.16 11.95 -4.00
C THR A 26 7.13 11.13 -4.77
N VAL A 27 6.98 9.85 -4.43
CA VAL A 27 5.96 8.97 -5.00
C VAL A 27 4.55 9.52 -4.78
N GLY A 28 4.27 10.04 -3.58
CA GLY A 28 2.99 10.67 -3.26
C GLY A 28 2.66 11.88 -4.14
N ARG A 29 3.67 12.71 -4.47
CA ARG A 29 3.48 13.84 -5.43
C ARG A 29 3.20 13.33 -6.85
N ILE A 30 3.96 12.36 -7.33
CA ILE A 30 3.74 11.74 -8.65
C ILE A 30 2.32 11.17 -8.74
N ALA A 31 1.86 10.49 -7.69
CA ALA A 31 0.51 9.94 -7.63
C ALA A 31 -0.56 11.02 -7.72
N LYS A 32 -0.39 12.11 -6.99
CA LYS A 32 -1.32 13.26 -7.02
C LYS A 32 -1.35 13.90 -8.41
N ASP A 33 -0.20 14.10 -9.03
CA ASP A 33 -0.09 14.70 -10.36
C ASP A 33 -0.72 13.80 -11.44
N ALA A 34 -0.66 12.48 -11.25
CA ALA A 34 -1.32 11.49 -12.12
C ALA A 34 -2.84 11.33 -11.84
N GLY A 35 -3.40 12.05 -10.88
CA GLY A 35 -4.82 11.97 -10.54
C GLY A 35 -5.20 10.78 -9.65
N ILE A 36 -4.24 10.16 -8.96
CA ILE A 36 -4.48 9.17 -7.92
C ILE A 36 -4.83 9.91 -6.63
N ASP A 37 -6.08 9.86 -6.22
CA ASP A 37 -6.53 10.46 -4.97
C ASP A 37 -6.08 9.64 -3.74
N ASP A 38 -6.22 10.24 -2.56
CA ASP A 38 -5.82 9.59 -1.31
C ASP A 38 -6.61 8.32 -1.03
N ARG A 39 -7.88 8.26 -1.42
CA ARG A 39 -8.71 7.06 -1.28
C ARG A 39 -8.08 5.89 -2.07
N PHE A 40 -7.83 6.07 -3.34
CA PHE A 40 -7.29 5.04 -4.21
C PHE A 40 -5.88 4.62 -3.77
N LYS A 41 -5.04 5.59 -3.45
CA LYS A 41 -3.69 5.35 -2.93
C LYS A 41 -3.71 4.48 -1.66
N GLU A 42 -4.55 4.82 -0.69
CA GLU A 42 -4.61 4.06 0.56
C GLU A 42 -5.19 2.66 0.37
N LEU A 43 -6.17 2.47 -0.52
CA LEU A 43 -6.72 1.15 -0.84
C LEU A 43 -5.64 0.17 -1.31
N VAL A 44 -4.80 0.56 -2.27
CA VAL A 44 -3.75 -0.32 -2.79
C VAL A 44 -2.65 -0.57 -1.77
N GLN A 45 -2.32 0.41 -0.92
CA GLN A 45 -1.33 0.27 0.15
C GLN A 45 -1.83 -0.64 1.29
N ILE A 46 -3.10 -0.54 1.67
CA ILE A 46 -3.73 -1.44 2.65
C ILE A 46 -3.70 -2.87 2.09
N HIS A 47 -4.12 -3.05 0.85
CA HIS A 47 -4.19 -4.38 0.23
C HIS A 47 -2.81 -5.04 0.16
N ALA A 48 -1.81 -4.37 -0.34
CA ALA A 48 -0.43 -4.87 -0.37
C ALA A 48 0.08 -5.22 1.05
N SER A 49 -0.24 -4.39 2.04
CA SER A 49 0.16 -4.61 3.44
C SER A 49 -0.56 -5.81 4.07
N GLN A 50 -1.83 -6.05 3.71
CA GLN A 50 -2.58 -7.24 4.10
C GLN A 50 -1.97 -8.51 3.49
N LEU A 51 -1.65 -8.48 2.19
CA LEU A 51 -1.02 -9.60 1.48
C LEU A 51 0.34 -9.97 2.07
N ASN A 52 1.15 -8.97 2.44
CA ASN A 52 2.43 -9.17 3.10
C ASN A 52 2.31 -9.53 4.60
N GLY A 53 1.14 -9.38 5.22
CA GLY A 53 0.95 -9.59 6.65
C GLY A 53 1.60 -8.52 7.54
N CYS A 54 1.74 -7.28 7.07
CA CYS A 54 2.29 -6.17 7.84
C CYS A 54 1.24 -5.50 8.71
N ALA A 55 1.05 -5.98 9.94
CA ALA A 55 0.04 -5.41 10.86
C ALA A 55 0.30 -3.93 11.19
N PHE A 56 1.56 -3.53 11.35
CA PHE A 56 1.95 -2.13 11.54
C PHE A 56 1.49 -1.25 10.36
N CYS A 57 1.80 -1.69 9.14
CA CYS A 57 1.48 -0.93 7.92
C CYS A 57 -0.04 -0.87 7.68
N VAL A 58 -0.75 -1.98 7.91
CA VAL A 58 -2.22 -2.00 7.83
C VAL A 58 -2.82 -0.94 8.77
N ARG A 59 -2.36 -0.85 10.02
CA ARG A 59 -2.84 0.15 10.98
C ARG A 59 -2.59 1.58 10.47
N VAL A 60 -1.38 1.88 10.02
CA VAL A 60 -1.01 3.21 9.54
C VAL A 60 -1.86 3.63 8.34
N HIS A 61 -2.04 2.74 7.37
CA HIS A 61 -2.77 3.06 6.14
C HIS A 61 -4.28 3.04 6.33
N VAL A 62 -4.83 2.20 7.22
CA VAL A 62 -6.25 2.27 7.61
C VAL A 62 -6.56 3.60 8.29
N ASP A 63 -5.72 4.07 9.22
CA ASP A 63 -5.93 5.37 9.87
C ASP A 63 -5.92 6.53 8.83
N ARG A 64 -5.05 6.47 7.84
CA ARG A 64 -4.99 7.46 6.74
C ARG A 64 -6.21 7.35 5.82
N ALA A 65 -6.63 6.15 5.49
CA ALA A 65 -7.80 5.90 4.64
C ALA A 65 -9.08 6.44 5.28
N VAL A 66 -9.27 6.19 6.58
CA VAL A 66 -10.42 6.72 7.34
C VAL A 66 -10.37 8.26 7.38
N ALA A 67 -9.18 8.85 7.61
CA ALA A 67 -9.00 10.31 7.56
C ALA A 67 -9.29 10.89 6.16
N ALA A 68 -9.06 10.13 5.09
CA ALA A 68 -9.42 10.50 3.71
C ALA A 68 -10.90 10.23 3.36
N GLY A 69 -11.72 9.80 4.33
CA GLY A 69 -13.14 9.57 4.15
C GLY A 69 -13.52 8.17 3.66
N LEU A 70 -12.60 7.20 3.71
CA LEU A 70 -12.92 5.81 3.37
C LEU A 70 -13.79 5.18 4.45
N ASP A 71 -14.88 4.54 4.02
CA ASP A 71 -15.74 3.80 4.92
C ASP A 71 -15.04 2.51 5.40
N ALA A 72 -15.22 2.19 6.69
CA ALA A 72 -14.68 0.98 7.28
C ALA A 72 -15.20 -0.31 6.62
N ASP A 73 -16.45 -0.28 6.10
CA ASP A 73 -17.03 -1.41 5.37
C ASP A 73 -16.28 -1.67 4.06
N VAL A 74 -15.92 -0.62 3.32
CA VAL A 74 -15.10 -0.74 2.09
C VAL A 74 -13.74 -1.34 2.40
N ILE A 75 -13.10 -0.91 3.48
CA ILE A 75 -11.81 -1.47 3.93
C ILE A 75 -11.95 -2.96 4.28
N ALA A 76 -13.04 -3.34 4.93
CA ALA A 76 -13.33 -4.73 5.30
C ALA A 76 -13.53 -5.64 4.08
N GLN A 77 -13.96 -5.09 2.93
CA GLN A 77 -14.17 -5.83 1.68
C GLN A 77 -12.88 -6.08 0.88
N LEU A 78 -11.75 -5.45 1.23
CA LEU A 78 -10.50 -5.60 0.48
C LEU A 78 -10.04 -7.05 0.28
N PRO A 79 -10.09 -7.95 1.29
CA PRO A 79 -9.69 -9.35 1.07
C PRO A 79 -10.55 -10.11 0.07
N THR A 80 -11.76 -9.62 -0.19
CA THR A 80 -12.76 -10.24 -1.09
C THR A 80 -13.08 -9.34 -2.29
N TRP A 81 -12.18 -8.46 -2.66
CA TRP A 81 -12.43 -7.40 -3.64
C TRP A 81 -12.93 -7.89 -4.99
N ARG A 82 -12.53 -9.10 -5.41
CA ARG A 82 -12.94 -9.67 -6.71
C ARG A 82 -14.45 -9.94 -6.78
N GLU A 83 -15.05 -10.31 -5.67
CA GLU A 83 -16.51 -10.57 -5.58
C GLU A 83 -17.30 -9.34 -5.12
N SER A 84 -16.62 -8.37 -4.51
CA SER A 84 -17.26 -7.19 -3.95
C SER A 84 -17.61 -6.15 -5.02
N GLY A 85 -18.82 -5.63 -4.98
CA GLY A 85 -19.30 -4.56 -5.88
C GLY A 85 -18.99 -3.14 -5.41
N VAL A 86 -18.27 -2.96 -4.29
CA VAL A 86 -18.01 -1.62 -3.71
C VAL A 86 -16.82 -0.90 -4.36
N PHE A 87 -16.01 -1.59 -5.16
CA PHE A 87 -14.84 -1.04 -5.83
C PHE A 87 -15.13 -0.68 -7.28
N THR A 88 -14.67 0.49 -7.71
CA THR A 88 -14.74 0.90 -9.12
C THR A 88 -13.80 0.05 -9.99
N ASP A 89 -14.00 0.04 -11.30
CA ASP A 89 -13.12 -0.67 -12.24
C ASP A 89 -11.66 -0.20 -12.10
N ARG A 90 -11.46 1.09 -11.88
CA ARG A 90 -10.17 1.72 -11.66
C ARG A 90 -9.50 1.22 -10.37
N GLU A 91 -10.27 1.16 -9.27
CA GLU A 91 -9.80 0.60 -8.00
C GLU A 91 -9.48 -0.89 -8.13
N ARG A 92 -10.31 -1.65 -8.82
CA ARG A 92 -10.10 -3.09 -9.09
C ARG A 92 -8.81 -3.35 -9.88
N ALA A 93 -8.55 -2.54 -10.91
CA ALA A 93 -7.29 -2.61 -11.65
C ALA A 93 -6.06 -2.32 -10.77
N GLY A 94 -6.17 -1.33 -9.88
CA GLY A 94 -5.12 -1.04 -8.89
C GLY A 94 -4.90 -2.16 -7.88
N LEU A 95 -5.97 -2.82 -7.42
CA LEU A 95 -5.88 -3.97 -6.50
C LEU A 95 -5.25 -5.20 -7.19
N GLU A 96 -5.58 -5.45 -8.44
CA GLU A 96 -4.95 -6.50 -9.24
C GLU A 96 -3.45 -6.24 -9.43
N LEU A 97 -3.08 -5.00 -9.76
CA LEU A 97 -1.68 -4.60 -9.86
C LEU A 97 -0.95 -4.73 -8.53
N ALA A 98 -1.61 -4.42 -7.41
CA ALA A 98 -1.06 -4.59 -6.06
C ALA A 98 -0.71 -6.06 -5.76
N GLU A 99 -1.53 -7.00 -6.17
CA GLU A 99 -1.23 -8.44 -6.04
C GLU A 99 -0.02 -8.84 -6.89
N ALA A 100 0.04 -8.43 -8.16
CA ALA A 100 1.14 -8.74 -9.05
C ALA A 100 2.49 -8.19 -8.53
N PHE A 101 2.51 -6.96 -8.03
CA PHE A 101 3.70 -6.37 -7.43
C PHE A 101 4.11 -7.00 -6.11
N THR A 102 3.15 -7.37 -5.28
CA THR A 102 3.42 -7.98 -3.98
C THR A 102 3.94 -9.39 -4.11
N PHE A 103 3.39 -10.17 -5.05
CA PHE A 103 3.82 -11.52 -5.38
C PHE A 103 4.72 -11.57 -6.62
N ILE A 104 5.58 -10.58 -6.79
CA ILE A 104 6.43 -10.41 -7.98
C ILE A 104 7.30 -11.62 -8.31
N HIS A 105 7.67 -12.42 -7.29
CA HIS A 105 8.43 -13.67 -7.45
C HIS A 105 7.61 -14.78 -8.11
N ASP A 106 6.31 -14.60 -8.25
CA ASP A 106 5.37 -15.58 -8.81
C ASP A 106 5.08 -15.28 -10.30
N GLY A 107 6.15 -15.07 -11.07
CA GLY A 107 6.09 -14.82 -12.51
C GLY A 107 6.08 -13.36 -12.93
N GLY A 108 6.31 -12.42 -12.02
CA GLY A 108 6.31 -10.99 -12.32
C GLY A 108 4.90 -10.43 -12.52
N VAL A 109 4.79 -9.40 -13.36
CA VAL A 109 3.49 -8.89 -13.85
C VAL A 109 3.19 -9.61 -15.16
N ALA A 110 2.23 -10.52 -15.15
CA ALA A 110 1.83 -11.27 -16.35
C ALA A 110 1.29 -10.33 -17.44
N ASP A 111 1.49 -10.68 -18.71
CA ASP A 111 1.04 -9.85 -19.84
C ASP A 111 -0.48 -9.60 -19.79
N GLU A 112 -1.28 -10.57 -19.36
CA GLU A 112 -2.73 -10.45 -19.22
C GLU A 112 -3.10 -9.40 -18.16
N VAL A 113 -2.36 -9.33 -17.04
CA VAL A 113 -2.54 -8.32 -15.99
C VAL A 113 -2.13 -6.95 -16.52
N TYR A 114 -0.98 -6.88 -17.19
CA TYR A 114 -0.48 -5.63 -17.78
C TYR A 114 -1.49 -5.05 -18.77
N ASP A 115 -1.98 -5.86 -19.70
CA ASP A 115 -2.94 -5.46 -20.72
C ASP A 115 -4.29 -5.05 -20.13
N HIS A 116 -4.80 -5.82 -19.14
CA HIS A 116 -6.06 -5.50 -18.48
C HIS A 116 -5.96 -4.18 -17.72
N VAL A 117 -4.92 -4.02 -16.89
CA VAL A 117 -4.72 -2.80 -16.10
C VAL A 117 -4.47 -1.59 -17.00
N GLY A 118 -3.66 -1.74 -18.05
CA GLY A 118 -3.40 -0.70 -19.05
C GLY A 118 -4.62 -0.34 -19.90
N GLY A 119 -5.60 -1.23 -20.00
CA GLY A 119 -6.90 -0.94 -20.63
C GLY A 119 -7.84 -0.10 -19.77
N VAL A 120 -7.60 -0.03 -18.47
CA VAL A 120 -8.43 0.69 -17.50
C VAL A 120 -7.75 1.97 -17.01
N LEU A 121 -6.45 1.93 -16.75
CA LEU A 121 -5.65 3.05 -16.22
C LEU A 121 -4.88 3.73 -17.36
N SER A 122 -4.66 5.05 -17.24
CA SER A 122 -3.70 5.74 -18.08
C SER A 122 -2.27 5.27 -17.77
N GLU A 123 -1.33 5.55 -18.68
CA GLU A 123 0.09 5.27 -18.45
C GLU A 123 0.62 5.98 -17.21
N ASP A 124 0.25 7.24 -16.99
CA ASP A 124 0.66 8.00 -15.80
C ASP A 124 0.12 7.39 -14.51
N GLU A 125 -1.13 6.93 -14.52
CA GLU A 125 -1.73 6.23 -13.38
C GLU A 125 -1.04 4.88 -13.11
N TYR A 126 -0.77 4.11 -14.16
CA TYR A 126 -0.06 2.84 -14.05
C TYR A 126 1.34 3.06 -13.43
N VAL A 127 2.10 4.03 -13.94
CA VAL A 127 3.44 4.37 -13.43
C VAL A 127 3.35 4.82 -11.97
N ALA A 128 2.41 5.71 -11.65
CA ALA A 128 2.24 6.21 -10.28
C ALA A 128 1.89 5.09 -9.29
N LEU A 129 0.93 4.22 -9.63
CA LEU A 129 0.56 3.08 -8.79
C LEU A 129 1.71 2.09 -8.64
N SER A 130 2.48 1.84 -9.71
CA SER A 130 3.66 0.97 -9.65
C SER A 130 4.67 1.48 -8.62
N TRP A 131 4.96 2.77 -8.61
CA TRP A 131 5.86 3.37 -7.62
C TRP A 131 5.28 3.37 -6.19
N ILE A 132 3.97 3.57 -6.03
CA ILE A 132 3.31 3.39 -4.73
C ILE A 132 3.52 1.96 -4.22
N LEU A 133 3.34 0.97 -5.09
CA LEU A 133 3.48 -0.44 -4.72
C LEU A 133 4.92 -0.84 -4.41
N VAL A 134 5.90 -0.32 -5.14
CA VAL A 134 7.32 -0.46 -4.79
C VAL A 134 7.60 0.13 -3.40
N SER A 135 7.12 1.33 -3.14
CA SER A 135 7.30 2.03 -1.87
C SER A 135 6.68 1.25 -0.70
N ILE A 136 5.40 0.87 -0.79
CA ILE A 136 4.73 0.16 0.32
C ILE A 136 5.35 -1.21 0.57
N ASN A 137 5.74 -1.95 -0.46
CA ASN A 137 6.43 -3.22 -0.30
C ASN A 137 7.78 -3.08 0.42
N ALA A 138 8.52 -1.99 0.17
CA ALA A 138 9.75 -1.68 0.89
C ALA A 138 9.49 -1.42 2.38
N PHE A 139 8.50 -0.59 2.72
CA PHE A 139 8.12 -0.33 4.11
C PHE A 139 7.60 -1.57 4.84
N ASN A 140 6.82 -2.41 4.16
CA ASN A 140 6.36 -3.68 4.73
C ASN A 140 7.55 -4.55 5.17
N ARG A 141 8.61 -4.63 4.36
CA ARG A 141 9.81 -5.41 4.70
C ARG A 141 10.55 -4.85 5.89
N VAL A 142 10.70 -3.55 5.98
CA VAL A 142 11.31 -2.88 7.14
C VAL A 142 10.53 -3.20 8.42
N ALA A 143 9.22 -3.01 8.40
CA ALA A 143 8.37 -3.20 9.57
C ALA A 143 8.26 -4.68 10.00
N ILE A 144 8.06 -5.59 9.05
CA ILE A 144 7.94 -7.03 9.32
C ILE A 144 9.26 -7.60 9.86
N ALA A 145 10.38 -7.31 9.20
CA ALA A 145 11.69 -7.78 9.62
C ALA A 145 12.07 -7.28 11.02
N GLY A 146 11.73 -6.02 11.32
CA GLY A 146 11.95 -5.40 12.62
C GLY A 146 10.89 -5.75 13.68
N ARG A 147 9.82 -6.44 13.32
CA ARG A 147 8.66 -6.72 14.21
C ARG A 147 8.12 -5.47 14.88
N TYR A 148 7.85 -4.45 14.08
CA TYR A 148 7.33 -3.19 14.61
C TYR A 148 5.97 -3.42 15.28
N PRO A 149 5.77 -2.90 16.50
CA PRO A 149 4.51 -3.04 17.21
C PRO A 149 3.41 -2.27 16.48
N VAL A 150 2.19 -2.81 16.50
CA VAL A 150 1.03 -2.12 15.95
C VAL A 150 0.76 -0.86 16.77
N PRO A 151 0.78 0.34 16.16
CA PRO A 151 0.53 1.58 16.90
C PRO A 151 -0.93 1.63 17.42
N PRO A 152 -1.19 2.34 18.52
CA PRO A 152 -2.55 2.53 19.00
C PRO A 152 -3.40 3.23 17.93
N ARG A 153 -4.71 2.92 17.94
CA ARG A 153 -5.66 3.57 17.05
C ARG A 153 -5.72 5.07 17.34
N LYS A 154 -5.62 5.88 16.30
CA LYS A 154 -5.86 7.32 16.45
C LYS A 154 -7.33 7.55 16.77
N PRO A 155 -7.67 8.41 17.78
CA PRO A 155 -9.06 8.78 18.01
C PRO A 155 -9.63 9.45 16.76
N ALA A 156 -10.91 9.19 16.49
CA ALA A 156 -11.61 9.92 15.45
C ALA A 156 -11.54 11.41 15.78
N SER A 157 -11.09 12.22 14.83
CA SER A 157 -11.18 13.67 14.95
C SER A 157 -12.66 14.06 15.06
N THR A 158 -13.05 14.59 16.20
CA THR A 158 -14.36 15.22 16.42
C THR A 158 -14.51 16.48 15.61
#